data_1ae2f32977b8adfc483cdce0ad6ddc5d
#
_entry.id   1ae2f32977b8adfc483cdce0ad6ddc5d
#
_cell.length_a   1.000
_cell.length_b   1.000
_cell.length_c   1.000
_cell.angle_alpha   90.00
_cell.angle_beta   90.00
_cell.angle_gamma   90.00
#
_symmetry.space_group_name_H-M   'P 1'
#
loop_
_entity.id
_entity.type
_entity.pdbx_description
1 polymer ?
#
loop_
_entity_poly.entity_id
_entity_poly.type
_entity_poly.pdbx_seq_one_letter_code
_entity_poly.pdbx_strand_id
1 'polypeptide(L)'
;MARRGQNYLNNKDMLKEIHISKANFSWFENRDLHHQHDIILDDVSEIHQAEEQARTNRANRLQKAAWDLNEDKKKRQVDFAVDPASFEKESLVFRVMTFDHIPDEPGRKANPKTIADHKVKLHFPPFKHYVIEGKGVREVAYSHHNKDKEFDLRGGKITATLANMYIKLVERYSQRSNWRGYTYIDEMRGQALLQLAHIGLQFNEAKSDNPFAYYTAAVNNSFTRVLNT
;
A
#
# COMPACT_ATOMS: atom_id res chain seq x y z
N MET A 1 24.64 -11.44 -19.65
CA MET A 1 23.47 -10.70 -20.19
C MET A 1 23.01 -9.69 -19.15
N ALA A 2 23.05 -8.40 -19.49
CA ALA A 2 22.64 -7.35 -18.56
C ALA A 2 21.15 -7.53 -18.24
N ARG A 3 20.80 -7.71 -16.96
CA ARG A 3 19.41 -7.62 -16.46
C ARG A 3 18.87 -6.28 -16.95
N ARG A 4 17.80 -6.29 -17.75
CA ARG A 4 17.03 -5.07 -18.04
C ARG A 4 16.79 -4.39 -16.70
N GLY A 5 17.34 -3.19 -16.53
CA GLY A 5 17.22 -2.45 -15.27
C GLY A 5 15.75 -2.39 -14.90
N GLN A 6 15.42 -2.95 -13.75
CA GLN A 6 14.07 -2.96 -13.20
C GLN A 6 13.56 -1.53 -13.20
N ASN A 7 12.46 -1.28 -13.90
CA ASN A 7 11.87 0.05 -13.97
C ASN A 7 11.11 0.30 -12.66
N TYR A 8 11.85 0.68 -11.61
CA TYR A 8 11.35 0.87 -10.24
C TYR A 8 10.28 1.95 -10.07
N LEU A 9 9.77 2.51 -11.15
CA LEU A 9 8.76 3.58 -11.12
C LEU A 9 7.49 3.19 -11.89
N ASN A 10 7.04 1.94 -11.78
CA ASN A 10 5.73 1.52 -12.24
C ASN A 10 4.77 1.36 -11.06
N ASN A 11 3.47 1.44 -11.32
CA ASN A 11 2.44 1.34 -10.30
C ASN A 11 2.47 0.01 -9.55
N LYS A 12 2.74 -1.11 -10.23
CA LYS A 12 2.77 -2.44 -9.63
C LYS A 12 3.84 -2.54 -8.55
N ASP A 13 5.06 -2.11 -8.85
CA ASP A 13 6.17 -2.19 -7.90
C ASP A 13 5.99 -1.19 -6.75
N MET A 14 5.44 0.00 -7.04
CA MET A 14 5.09 0.97 -6.00
C MET A 14 4.02 0.45 -5.05
N LEU A 15 2.93 -0.13 -5.56
CA LEU A 15 1.87 -0.73 -4.73
C LEU A 15 2.42 -1.85 -3.85
N LYS A 16 3.28 -2.71 -4.40
CA LYS A 16 3.94 -3.77 -3.63
C LYS A 16 4.74 -3.20 -2.47
N GLU A 17 5.57 -2.18 -2.72
CA GLU A 17 6.43 -1.59 -1.69
C GLU A 17 5.65 -0.76 -0.66
N ILE A 18 4.56 -0.10 -1.07
CA ILE A 18 3.61 0.56 -0.16
C ILE A 18 3.00 -0.49 0.77
N HIS A 19 2.54 -1.60 0.22
CA HIS A 19 1.93 -2.69 0.98
C HIS A 19 2.90 -3.28 2.01
N ILE A 20 4.14 -3.61 1.59
CA ILE A 20 5.18 -4.12 2.49
C ILE A 20 5.52 -3.09 3.57
N SER A 21 5.62 -1.81 3.21
CA SER A 21 5.90 -0.73 4.16
C SER A 21 4.79 -0.60 5.20
N LYS A 22 3.51 -0.61 4.80
CA LYS A 22 2.37 -0.58 5.72
C LYS A 22 2.34 -1.81 6.64
N ALA A 23 2.73 -2.99 6.13
CA ALA A 23 2.83 -4.19 6.94
C ALA A 23 3.90 -4.08 8.04
N ASN A 24 4.94 -3.24 7.86
CA ASN A 24 5.93 -2.99 8.91
C ASN A 24 5.40 -2.17 10.09
N PHE A 25 4.28 -1.48 9.91
CA PHE A 25 3.56 -0.73 10.96
C PHE A 25 2.33 -1.49 11.47
N SER A 26 2.25 -2.79 11.24
CA SER A 26 1.06 -3.57 11.53
C SER A 26 1.41 -4.83 12.31
N TRP A 27 0.53 -5.20 13.22
CA TRP A 27 0.56 -6.48 13.89
C TRP A 27 -0.14 -7.54 13.04
N PHE A 28 0.40 -8.77 13.04
CA PHE A 28 -0.18 -9.95 12.39
C PHE A 28 -0.10 -11.13 13.34
N GLU A 29 -1.17 -11.89 13.48
CA GLU A 29 -1.19 -13.14 14.22
C GLU A 29 -0.16 -14.14 13.63
N ASN A 30 -0.17 -14.28 12.32
CA ASN A 30 0.86 -14.98 11.55
C ASN A 30 1.21 -14.13 10.32
N ARG A 31 2.40 -13.51 10.33
CA ARG A 31 2.80 -12.60 9.26
C ARG A 31 2.87 -13.30 7.89
N ASP A 32 3.37 -14.54 7.84
CA ASP A 32 3.56 -15.24 6.58
C ASP A 32 2.23 -15.57 5.89
N LEU A 33 1.20 -15.85 6.66
CA LEU A 33 -0.13 -16.20 6.16
C LEU A 33 -1.02 -14.96 5.94
N HIS A 34 -0.91 -13.95 6.80
CA HIS A 34 -1.91 -12.89 6.89
C HIS A 34 -1.45 -11.51 6.41
N HIS A 35 -0.17 -11.34 6.01
CA HIS A 35 0.31 -10.03 5.56
C HIS A 35 -0.27 -9.62 4.20
N GLN A 36 -0.54 -10.58 3.31
CA GLN A 36 -1.17 -10.33 2.02
C GLN A 36 -2.67 -10.52 2.11
N HIS A 37 -3.42 -9.55 1.60
CA HIS A 37 -4.87 -9.63 1.46
C HIS A 37 -5.27 -9.99 0.03
N ASP A 38 -6.46 -10.57 -0.10
CA ASP A 38 -7.02 -10.99 -1.37
C ASP A 38 -8.01 -9.97 -1.94
N ILE A 39 -8.67 -9.21 -1.05
CA ILE A 39 -9.61 -8.15 -1.39
C ILE A 39 -9.62 -7.07 -0.33
N ILE A 40 -9.97 -5.84 -0.71
CA ILE A 40 -10.20 -4.71 0.21
C ILE A 40 -11.69 -4.42 0.23
N LEU A 41 -12.27 -4.30 1.42
CA LEU A 41 -13.69 -4.06 1.68
C LEU A 41 -13.84 -2.84 2.60
N ASP A 42 -15.00 -2.21 2.53
CA ASP A 42 -15.34 -1.09 3.40
C ASP A 42 -16.01 -1.55 4.71
N ASP A 43 -16.65 -2.73 4.71
CA ASP A 43 -17.37 -3.26 5.88
C ASP A 43 -17.16 -4.77 6.05
N VAL A 44 -17.14 -5.23 7.31
CA VAL A 44 -16.99 -6.64 7.68
C VAL A 44 -18.15 -7.50 7.16
N SER A 45 -19.35 -6.93 7.07
CA SER A 45 -20.55 -7.66 6.58
C SER A 45 -20.44 -8.10 5.13
N GLU A 46 -19.54 -7.51 4.35
CA GLU A 46 -19.33 -7.84 2.95
C GLU A 46 -18.47 -9.09 2.74
N ILE A 47 -17.77 -9.57 3.77
CA ILE A 47 -16.75 -10.64 3.67
C ILE A 47 -17.30 -11.89 3.00
N HIS A 48 -18.45 -12.40 3.45
CA HIS A 48 -19.02 -13.63 2.89
C HIS A 48 -19.49 -13.48 1.44
N GLN A 49 -19.92 -12.29 1.04
CA GLN A 49 -20.33 -12.00 -0.34
C GLN A 49 -19.12 -11.85 -1.28
N ALA A 50 -17.98 -11.42 -0.72
CA ALA A 50 -16.74 -11.17 -1.46
C ALA A 50 -15.85 -12.43 -1.61
N GLU A 51 -16.25 -13.59 -1.11
CA GLU A 51 -15.43 -14.82 -1.08
C GLU A 51 -14.98 -15.24 -2.48
N GLU A 52 -15.89 -15.32 -3.45
CA GLU A 52 -15.55 -15.72 -4.82
C GLU A 52 -14.61 -14.74 -5.51
N GLN A 53 -14.83 -13.45 -5.29
CA GLN A 53 -13.94 -12.41 -5.81
C GLN A 53 -12.55 -12.49 -5.16
N ALA A 54 -12.46 -12.77 -3.87
CA ALA A 54 -11.20 -12.95 -3.15
C ALA A 54 -10.42 -14.16 -3.70
N ARG A 55 -11.09 -15.29 -3.96
CA ARG A 55 -10.51 -16.48 -4.61
C ARG A 55 -9.92 -16.14 -5.98
N THR A 56 -10.68 -15.43 -6.79
CA THR A 56 -10.27 -15.00 -8.13
C THR A 56 -9.06 -14.07 -8.07
N ASN A 57 -9.08 -13.10 -7.16
CA ASN A 57 -7.97 -12.17 -6.97
C ASN A 57 -6.69 -12.88 -6.53
N ARG A 58 -6.80 -13.87 -5.62
CA ARG A 58 -5.67 -14.70 -5.19
C ARG A 58 -5.11 -15.51 -6.35
N ALA A 59 -5.95 -16.17 -7.12
CA ALA A 59 -5.54 -16.94 -8.30
C ALA A 59 -4.77 -16.07 -9.30
N ASN A 60 -5.31 -14.89 -9.62
CA ASN A 60 -4.68 -13.92 -10.53
C ASN A 60 -3.33 -13.41 -9.98
N ARG A 61 -3.24 -13.16 -8.67
CA ARG A 61 -1.99 -12.74 -8.03
C ARG A 61 -0.92 -13.83 -8.12
N LEU A 62 -1.27 -15.08 -7.82
CA LEU A 62 -0.33 -16.21 -7.88
C LEU A 62 0.09 -16.53 -9.32
N GLN A 63 -0.85 -16.53 -10.26
CA GLN A 63 -0.58 -16.68 -11.69
C GLN A 63 0.43 -15.64 -12.16
N LYS A 64 0.22 -14.36 -11.79
CA LYS A 64 1.10 -13.28 -12.17
C LYS A 64 2.48 -13.39 -11.52
N ALA A 65 2.54 -13.80 -10.24
CA ALA A 65 3.79 -14.01 -9.54
C ALA A 65 4.62 -15.14 -10.18
N ALA A 66 3.98 -16.27 -10.52
CA ALA A 66 4.61 -17.38 -11.21
C ALA A 66 5.10 -16.99 -12.61
N TRP A 67 4.30 -16.23 -13.35
CA TRP A 67 4.70 -15.68 -14.65
C TRP A 67 5.90 -14.74 -14.56
N ASP A 68 5.92 -13.82 -13.60
CA ASP A 68 7.00 -12.86 -13.40
C ASP A 68 8.35 -13.55 -13.03
N LEU A 69 8.29 -14.71 -12.39
CA LEU A 69 9.46 -15.53 -12.04
C LEU A 69 9.89 -16.48 -13.17
N ASN A 70 9.07 -16.64 -14.20
CA ASN A 70 9.34 -17.58 -15.28
C ASN A 70 10.47 -17.09 -16.19
N GLU A 71 11.46 -17.95 -16.42
CA GLU A 71 12.57 -17.69 -17.32
C GLU A 71 12.33 -18.24 -18.75
N ASP A 72 11.36 -19.14 -18.92
CA ASP A 72 11.03 -19.75 -20.20
C ASP A 72 10.17 -18.81 -21.05
N LYS A 73 10.78 -18.21 -22.08
CA LYS A 73 10.10 -17.27 -23.00
C LYS A 73 9.01 -17.91 -23.87
N LYS A 74 8.92 -19.25 -23.92
CA LYS A 74 7.91 -19.97 -24.71
C LYS A 74 6.58 -20.08 -23.96
N LYS A 75 6.60 -20.01 -22.61
CA LYS A 75 5.40 -20.06 -21.79
C LYS A 75 4.67 -18.72 -21.82
N ARG A 76 3.34 -18.77 -21.77
CA ARG A 76 2.46 -17.62 -21.67
C ARG A 76 1.91 -17.51 -20.26
N GLN A 77 1.41 -16.35 -19.86
CA GLN A 77 0.82 -16.14 -18.54
C GLN A 77 -0.31 -17.13 -18.25
N VAL A 78 -1.10 -17.51 -19.26
CA VAL A 78 -2.19 -18.49 -19.11
C VAL A 78 -1.71 -19.88 -18.69
N ASP A 79 -0.46 -20.24 -19.03
CA ASP A 79 0.12 -21.55 -18.68
C ASP A 79 0.39 -21.70 -17.18
N PHE A 80 0.27 -20.60 -16.41
CA PHE A 80 0.39 -20.53 -14.95
C PHE A 80 -0.97 -20.30 -14.25
N ALA A 81 -2.07 -20.53 -14.95
CA ALA A 81 -3.40 -20.35 -14.39
C ALA A 81 -3.58 -21.24 -13.16
N VAL A 82 -4.16 -20.66 -12.11
CA VAL A 82 -4.52 -21.34 -10.87
C VAL A 82 -6.04 -21.33 -10.77
N ASP A 83 -6.64 -22.49 -10.45
CA ASP A 83 -8.07 -22.58 -10.26
C ASP A 83 -8.49 -21.84 -8.98
N PRO A 84 -9.35 -20.78 -9.05
CA PRO A 84 -9.85 -20.10 -7.87
C PRO A 84 -10.56 -21.02 -6.88
N ALA A 85 -11.22 -22.09 -7.35
CA ALA A 85 -11.92 -23.05 -6.50
C ALA A 85 -10.99 -23.92 -5.62
N SER A 86 -9.69 -23.95 -5.96
CA SER A 86 -8.68 -24.72 -5.17
C SER A 86 -8.38 -24.09 -3.80
N PHE A 87 -8.77 -22.84 -3.55
CA PHE A 87 -8.50 -22.17 -2.28
C PHE A 87 -9.64 -22.41 -1.28
N GLU A 88 -9.28 -22.88 -0.09
CA GLU A 88 -10.21 -22.95 1.03
C GLU A 88 -10.60 -21.54 1.49
N LYS A 89 -11.87 -21.36 1.86
CA LYS A 89 -12.39 -20.04 2.28
C LYS A 89 -11.69 -19.51 3.55
N GLU A 90 -11.28 -20.42 4.44
CA GLU A 90 -10.58 -20.13 5.68
C GLU A 90 -9.16 -19.59 5.44
N SER A 91 -8.59 -19.88 4.28
CA SER A 91 -7.27 -19.37 3.89
C SER A 91 -7.29 -17.95 3.34
N LEU A 92 -8.46 -17.44 2.90
CA LEU A 92 -8.60 -16.13 2.30
C LEU A 92 -8.43 -15.03 3.35
N VAL A 93 -7.77 -13.94 2.95
CA VAL A 93 -7.52 -12.79 3.81
C VAL A 93 -8.25 -11.57 3.25
N PHE A 94 -9.13 -11.01 4.06
CA PHE A 94 -9.95 -9.85 3.73
C PHE A 94 -9.42 -8.63 4.48
N ARG A 95 -9.07 -7.57 3.77
CA ARG A 95 -8.71 -6.28 4.37
C ARG A 95 -9.97 -5.43 4.47
N VAL A 96 -10.30 -5.00 5.68
CA VAL A 96 -11.40 -4.05 5.92
C VAL A 96 -10.82 -2.73 6.38
N MET A 97 -11.23 -1.65 5.71
CA MET A 97 -10.81 -0.29 6.05
C MET A 97 -11.65 0.21 7.23
N THR A 98 -11.04 0.32 8.41
CA THR A 98 -11.76 0.67 9.64
C THR A 98 -10.87 1.41 10.63
N PHE A 99 -11.49 2.27 11.44
CA PHE A 99 -10.85 3.01 12.54
C PHE A 99 -11.08 2.38 13.93
N ASP A 100 -11.81 1.26 14.02
CA ASP A 100 -12.28 0.67 15.27
C ASP A 100 -11.18 0.31 16.28
N HIS A 101 -9.97 0.00 15.76
CA HIS A 101 -8.80 -0.38 16.57
C HIS A 101 -7.86 0.79 16.87
N ILE A 102 -8.19 1.98 16.40
CA ILE A 102 -7.45 3.20 16.69
C ILE A 102 -7.98 3.79 18.00
N PRO A 103 -7.12 4.31 18.90
CA PRO A 103 -7.55 4.93 20.16
C PRO A 103 -8.65 5.96 19.93
N ASP A 104 -9.65 5.94 20.81
CA ASP A 104 -10.88 6.74 20.72
C ASP A 104 -10.63 8.22 21.04
N GLU A 105 -9.91 8.89 20.14
CA GLU A 105 -9.73 10.34 20.16
C GLU A 105 -10.15 10.92 18.81
N PRO A 106 -11.45 10.97 18.50
CA PRO A 106 -11.92 11.56 17.26
C PRO A 106 -11.53 13.04 17.19
N GLY A 107 -11.04 13.47 16.01
CA GLY A 107 -10.61 14.85 15.82
C GLY A 107 -11.76 15.78 15.57
N ARG A 108 -12.19 15.85 14.32
CA ARG A 108 -13.22 16.78 13.85
C ARG A 108 -14.60 16.15 13.75
N LYS A 109 -14.71 14.84 13.67
CA LYS A 109 -15.96 14.10 13.45
C LYS A 109 -16.08 12.95 14.44
N ALA A 110 -17.32 12.63 14.83
CA ALA A 110 -17.63 11.49 15.68
C ALA A 110 -17.30 10.15 15.00
N ASN A 111 -17.52 10.07 13.66
CA ASN A 111 -17.21 8.89 12.86
C ASN A 111 -16.16 9.27 11.78
N PRO A 112 -14.86 9.13 12.09
CA PRO A 112 -13.82 9.50 11.13
C PRO A 112 -13.83 8.56 9.93
N LYS A 113 -13.82 9.15 8.72
CA LYS A 113 -13.74 8.42 7.43
C LYS A 113 -12.39 8.62 6.73
N THR A 114 -11.60 9.56 7.21
CA THR A 114 -10.29 9.88 6.66
C THR A 114 -9.29 10.11 7.78
N ILE A 115 -8.00 9.99 7.47
CA ILE A 115 -6.91 10.27 8.42
C ILE A 115 -7.02 11.70 8.98
N ALA A 116 -7.45 12.65 8.14
CA ALA A 116 -7.60 14.06 8.54
C ALA A 116 -8.75 14.30 9.55
N ASP A 117 -9.68 13.37 9.67
CA ASP A 117 -10.79 13.45 10.61
C ASP A 117 -10.37 13.04 12.03
N HIS A 118 -9.23 12.36 12.18
CA HIS A 118 -8.73 11.83 13.46
C HIS A 118 -7.70 12.77 14.11
N LYS A 119 -7.73 12.93 15.43
CA LYS A 119 -6.71 13.71 16.15
C LYS A 119 -5.35 13.03 16.15
N VAL A 120 -5.34 11.70 16.25
CA VAL A 120 -4.11 10.92 16.18
C VAL A 120 -3.56 10.98 14.76
N LYS A 121 -2.30 11.38 14.61
CA LYS A 121 -1.65 11.51 13.32
C LYS A 121 -1.23 10.14 12.78
N LEU A 122 -2.14 9.47 12.09
CA LEU A 122 -1.90 8.17 11.48
C LEU A 122 -0.97 8.30 10.26
N HIS A 123 -0.17 7.26 10.01
CA HIS A 123 0.73 7.22 8.84
C HIS A 123 -0.01 6.91 7.53
N PHE A 124 -1.10 6.15 7.63
CA PHE A 124 -1.92 5.70 6.48
C PHE A 124 -3.34 5.36 6.93
N PRO A 125 -4.30 5.20 5.99
CA PRO A 125 -5.66 4.77 6.32
C PRO A 125 -5.63 3.43 7.06
N PRO A 126 -6.22 3.36 8.27
CA PRO A 126 -6.14 2.17 9.10
C PRO A 126 -6.99 1.03 8.54
N PHE A 127 -6.56 -0.19 8.82
CA PHE A 127 -7.22 -1.41 8.38
C PHE A 127 -7.08 -2.54 9.41
N LYS A 128 -7.99 -3.50 9.32
CA LYS A 128 -7.88 -4.82 9.93
C LYS A 128 -7.86 -5.88 8.85
N HIS A 129 -7.21 -7.02 9.10
CA HIS A 129 -7.41 -8.21 8.28
C HIS A 129 -8.27 -9.22 9.02
N TYR A 130 -9.12 -9.88 8.23
CA TYR A 130 -10.04 -10.93 8.69
C TYR A 130 -9.83 -12.20 7.87
N VAL A 131 -10.09 -13.33 8.51
CA VAL A 131 -10.25 -14.64 7.87
C VAL A 131 -11.63 -15.19 8.21
N ILE A 132 -12.19 -16.05 7.35
CA ILE A 132 -13.43 -16.75 7.64
C ILE A 132 -13.13 -17.90 8.60
N GLU A 133 -13.92 -18.03 9.66
CA GLU A 133 -13.83 -19.10 10.64
C GLU A 133 -15.23 -19.70 10.89
N GLY A 134 -15.48 -20.86 10.30
CA GLY A 134 -16.80 -21.48 10.36
C GLY A 134 -17.89 -20.64 9.66
N LYS A 135 -18.81 -20.10 10.46
CA LYS A 135 -19.89 -19.19 9.99
C LYS A 135 -19.59 -17.72 10.28
N GLY A 136 -18.52 -17.43 11.00
CA GLY A 136 -18.12 -16.09 11.37
C GLY A 136 -16.81 -15.64 10.72
N VAL A 137 -16.26 -14.56 11.24
CA VAL A 137 -14.98 -14.01 10.82
C VAL A 137 -14.10 -13.75 12.04
N ARG A 138 -12.78 -13.90 11.88
CA ARG A 138 -11.80 -13.67 12.93
C ARG A 138 -10.78 -12.62 12.48
N GLU A 139 -10.42 -11.72 13.38
CA GLU A 139 -9.39 -10.71 13.17
C GLU A 139 -8.00 -11.31 13.28
N VAL A 140 -7.13 -11.08 12.29
CA VAL A 140 -5.79 -11.64 12.20
C VAL A 140 -4.69 -10.61 11.99
N ALA A 141 -5.05 -9.34 11.79
CA ALA A 141 -4.09 -8.24 11.73
C ALA A 141 -4.72 -6.90 12.11
N TYR A 142 -3.88 -6.02 12.66
CA TYR A 142 -4.22 -4.64 13.01
C TYR A 142 -3.13 -3.70 12.50
N SER A 143 -3.50 -2.72 11.71
CA SER A 143 -2.60 -1.63 11.34
C SER A 143 -2.25 -0.77 12.55
N HIS A 144 -1.09 -0.11 12.54
CA HIS A 144 -0.59 0.76 13.61
C HIS A 144 -0.48 0.07 14.98
N HIS A 145 -0.18 -1.23 14.98
CA HIS A 145 0.03 -2.02 16.19
C HIS A 145 1.39 -2.71 16.14
N ASN A 146 2.05 -2.77 17.29
CA ASN A 146 3.34 -3.43 17.48
C ASN A 146 3.18 -4.96 17.64
N LYS A 147 4.30 -5.64 17.93
CA LYS A 147 4.33 -7.11 18.11
C LYS A 147 3.49 -7.60 19.30
N ASP A 148 3.30 -6.75 20.31
CA ASP A 148 2.54 -7.04 21.51
C ASP A 148 1.04 -6.71 21.35
N LYS A 149 0.62 -6.42 20.12
CA LYS A 149 -0.75 -6.04 19.75
C LYS A 149 -1.20 -4.74 20.43
N GLU A 150 -0.25 -3.82 20.70
CA GLU A 150 -0.51 -2.52 21.26
C GLU A 150 -0.43 -1.45 20.17
N PHE A 151 -1.27 -0.42 20.28
CA PHE A 151 -1.22 0.72 19.37
C PHE A 151 0.13 1.43 19.44
N ASP A 152 0.85 1.50 18.33
CA ASP A 152 2.16 2.12 18.23
C ASP A 152 2.39 2.76 16.84
N LEU A 153 2.73 4.05 16.86
CA LEU A 153 3.06 4.81 15.65
C LEU A 153 4.57 4.90 15.39
N ARG A 154 5.43 4.40 16.29
CA ARG A 154 6.88 4.59 16.23
C ARG A 154 7.63 3.40 15.63
N GLY A 155 7.04 2.21 15.71
CA GLY A 155 7.74 0.95 15.48
C GLY A 155 8.02 0.60 14.02
N GLY A 156 7.37 1.23 13.05
CA GLY A 156 7.47 0.85 11.65
C GLY A 156 8.45 1.71 10.85
N LYS A 157 8.90 1.15 9.71
CA LYS A 157 9.74 1.86 8.73
C LYS A 157 9.26 1.56 7.32
N ILE A 158 9.34 2.56 6.44
CA ILE A 158 9.19 2.33 5.00
C ILE A 158 10.35 1.46 4.50
N THR A 159 10.13 0.70 3.44
CA THR A 159 11.19 -0.10 2.82
C THR A 159 12.24 0.81 2.17
N ALA A 160 13.49 0.36 2.16
CA ALA A 160 14.56 1.07 1.44
C ALA A 160 14.24 1.20 -0.05
N THR A 161 13.57 0.20 -0.62
CA THR A 161 13.12 0.22 -2.02
C THR A 161 12.12 1.35 -2.27
N LEU A 162 11.12 1.54 -1.40
CA LEU A 162 10.15 2.63 -1.51
C LEU A 162 10.82 3.99 -1.38
N ALA A 163 11.74 4.14 -0.42
CA ALA A 163 12.53 5.37 -0.27
C ALA A 163 13.33 5.70 -1.54
N ASN A 164 13.99 4.70 -2.14
CA ASN A 164 14.70 4.86 -3.40
C ASN A 164 13.78 5.20 -4.57
N MET A 165 12.54 4.68 -4.58
CA MET A 165 11.53 5.06 -5.58
C MET A 165 11.16 6.54 -5.47
N TYR A 166 11.02 7.07 -4.25
CA TYR A 166 10.76 8.49 -4.03
C TYR A 166 11.91 9.36 -4.54
N ILE A 167 13.15 8.99 -4.22
CA ILE A 167 14.34 9.71 -4.69
C ILE A 167 14.37 9.76 -6.22
N LYS A 168 14.22 8.62 -6.88
CA LYS A 168 14.21 8.53 -8.35
C LYS A 168 13.07 9.31 -8.98
N LEU A 169 11.88 9.30 -8.36
CA LEU A 169 10.73 10.06 -8.83
C LEU A 169 11.02 11.56 -8.82
N VAL A 170 11.52 12.07 -7.69
CA VAL A 170 11.84 13.49 -7.52
C VAL A 170 12.96 13.92 -8.47
N GLU A 171 14.03 13.13 -8.60
CA GLU A 171 15.13 13.39 -9.54
C GLU A 171 14.62 13.49 -10.98
N ARG A 172 13.85 12.49 -11.46
CA ARG A 172 13.29 12.50 -12.81
C ARG A 172 12.32 13.67 -13.03
N TYR A 173 11.52 13.98 -12.01
CA TYR A 173 10.57 15.08 -12.09
C TYR A 173 11.27 16.43 -12.24
N SER A 174 12.36 16.65 -11.48
CA SER A 174 13.15 17.88 -11.53
C SER A 174 13.87 18.11 -12.87
N GLN A 175 14.05 17.06 -13.68
CA GLN A 175 14.67 17.15 -15.00
C GLN A 175 13.70 17.60 -16.12
N ARG A 176 12.40 17.73 -15.83
CA ARG A 176 11.43 18.21 -16.79
C ARG A 176 11.74 19.65 -17.22
N SER A 177 11.40 20.01 -18.45
CA SER A 177 11.74 21.30 -19.06
C SER A 177 11.27 22.50 -18.25
N ASN A 178 10.12 22.40 -17.60
CA ASN A 178 9.55 23.47 -16.77
C ASN A 178 10.21 23.65 -15.39
N TRP A 179 11.05 22.72 -14.97
CA TRP A 179 11.75 22.76 -13.68
C TRP A 179 13.26 22.88 -13.81
N ARG A 180 13.80 22.46 -14.96
CA ARG A 180 15.23 22.48 -15.23
C ARG A 180 15.73 23.93 -15.39
N GLY A 181 16.79 24.27 -14.64
CA GLY A 181 17.43 25.58 -14.73
C GLY A 181 17.14 26.52 -13.57
N TYR A 182 16.26 26.15 -12.64
CA TYR A 182 16.10 26.91 -11.40
C TYR A 182 17.33 26.78 -10.50
N THR A 183 17.81 27.86 -9.94
CA THR A 183 19.02 27.89 -9.08
C THR A 183 18.80 27.15 -7.75
N TYR A 184 17.56 27.07 -7.28
CA TYR A 184 17.17 26.38 -6.04
C TYR A 184 16.48 25.02 -6.28
N ILE A 185 16.82 24.38 -7.40
CA ILE A 185 16.26 23.05 -7.74
C ILE A 185 16.53 21.98 -6.67
N ASP A 186 17.67 22.09 -5.97
CA ASP A 186 18.02 21.13 -4.91
C ASP A 186 17.17 21.32 -3.66
N GLU A 187 16.80 22.58 -3.34
CA GLU A 187 15.82 22.86 -2.29
C GLU A 187 14.44 22.31 -2.65
N MET A 188 13.99 22.50 -3.89
CA MET A 188 12.73 21.94 -4.39
C MET A 188 12.72 20.40 -4.26
N ARG A 189 13.81 19.72 -4.61
CA ARG A 189 13.99 18.27 -4.42
C ARG A 189 13.92 17.88 -2.97
N GLY A 190 14.62 18.59 -2.08
CA GLY A 190 14.63 18.33 -0.64
C GLY A 190 13.22 18.44 -0.04
N GLN A 191 12.49 19.51 -0.35
CA GLN A 191 11.11 19.72 0.11
C GLN A 191 10.15 18.64 -0.43
N ALA A 192 10.28 18.23 -1.69
CA ALA A 192 9.47 17.16 -2.26
C ALA A 192 9.74 15.80 -1.60
N LEU A 193 10.99 15.48 -1.28
CA LEU A 193 11.33 14.26 -0.54
C LEU A 193 10.75 14.26 0.87
N LEU A 194 10.82 15.39 1.58
CA LEU A 194 10.19 15.56 2.90
C LEU A 194 8.67 15.38 2.79
N GLN A 195 8.03 15.96 1.77
CA GLN A 195 6.60 15.80 1.53
C GLN A 195 6.25 14.31 1.29
N LEU A 196 6.98 13.61 0.44
CA LEU A 196 6.75 12.18 0.18
C LEU A 196 6.99 11.32 1.42
N ALA A 197 7.98 11.65 2.25
CA ALA A 197 8.21 10.95 3.52
C ALA A 197 7.00 11.07 4.48
N HIS A 198 6.32 12.22 4.46
CA HIS A 198 5.15 12.45 5.33
C HIS A 198 3.86 11.82 4.79
N ILE A 199 3.62 11.92 3.47
CA ILE A 199 2.33 11.52 2.89
C ILE A 199 2.39 10.23 2.08
N GLY A 200 3.58 9.66 1.84
CA GLY A 200 3.74 8.57 0.90
C GLY A 200 2.92 7.33 1.26
N LEU A 201 2.81 6.99 2.53
CA LEU A 201 1.98 5.89 2.98
C LEU A 201 0.47 6.24 3.07
N GLN A 202 0.09 7.52 2.96
CA GLN A 202 -1.32 7.94 2.98
C GLN A 202 -2.07 7.58 1.69
N PHE A 203 -1.35 7.09 0.67
CA PHE A 203 -2.00 6.52 -0.52
C PHE A 203 -3.00 5.44 -0.10
N ASN A 204 -4.24 5.54 -0.61
CA ASN A 204 -5.31 4.63 -0.27
C ASN A 204 -5.58 3.65 -1.42
N GLU A 205 -5.14 2.41 -1.25
CA GLU A 205 -5.29 1.34 -2.25
C GLU A 205 -6.76 0.92 -2.44
N ALA A 206 -7.64 1.23 -1.49
CA ALA A 206 -9.07 1.00 -1.65
C ALA A 206 -9.72 1.94 -2.68
N LYS A 207 -9.10 3.09 -2.96
CA LYS A 207 -9.65 4.13 -3.84
C LYS A 207 -8.95 4.23 -5.20
N SER A 208 -7.70 3.75 -5.31
CA SER A 208 -6.90 3.89 -6.52
C SER A 208 -5.81 2.83 -6.59
N ASP A 209 -5.45 2.45 -7.81
CA ASP A 209 -4.33 1.58 -8.15
C ASP A 209 -3.16 2.35 -8.80
N ASN A 210 -3.21 3.70 -8.80
CA ASN A 210 -2.24 4.56 -9.46
C ASN A 210 -1.43 5.43 -8.48
N PRO A 211 -0.50 4.85 -7.68
CA PRO A 211 0.36 5.60 -6.78
C PRO A 211 1.32 6.54 -7.51
N PHE A 212 1.70 6.23 -8.76
CA PHE A 212 2.57 7.10 -9.55
C PHE A 212 1.95 8.47 -9.78
N ALA A 213 0.67 8.53 -10.14
CA ALA A 213 -0.05 9.80 -10.30
C ALA A 213 -0.15 10.57 -8.98
N TYR A 214 -0.47 9.88 -7.88
CA TYR A 214 -0.55 10.45 -6.54
C TYR A 214 0.78 11.11 -6.12
N TYR A 215 1.90 10.40 -6.25
CA TYR A 215 3.20 10.93 -5.89
C TYR A 215 3.68 12.04 -6.83
N THR A 216 3.40 11.92 -8.12
CA THR A 216 3.74 12.96 -9.10
C THR A 216 3.00 14.27 -8.79
N ALA A 217 1.73 14.20 -8.42
CA ALA A 217 0.97 15.37 -7.99
C ALA A 217 1.53 15.99 -6.71
N ALA A 218 1.93 15.17 -5.72
CA ALA A 218 2.54 15.64 -4.49
C ALA A 218 3.88 16.36 -4.74
N VAL A 219 4.72 15.82 -5.62
CA VAL A 219 6.00 16.46 -6.03
C VAL A 219 5.75 17.78 -6.73
N ASN A 220 4.79 17.81 -7.67
CA ASN A 220 4.41 19.05 -8.38
C ASN A 220 3.97 20.13 -7.38
N ASN A 221 3.08 19.79 -6.46
CA ASN A 221 2.58 20.72 -5.46
C ASN A 221 3.71 21.25 -4.54
N SER A 222 4.66 20.38 -4.18
CA SER A 222 5.81 20.77 -3.39
C SER A 222 6.73 21.74 -4.14
N PHE A 223 7.01 21.45 -5.42
CA PHE A 223 7.83 22.31 -6.27
C PHE A 223 7.17 23.68 -6.46
N THR A 224 5.87 23.72 -6.78
CA THR A 224 5.10 24.97 -6.91
C THR A 224 5.10 25.78 -5.61
N ARG A 225 5.05 25.13 -4.45
CA ARG A 225 5.09 25.79 -3.15
C ARG A 225 6.42 26.55 -2.96
N VAL A 226 7.55 25.91 -3.27
CA VAL A 226 8.88 26.53 -3.16
C VAL A 226 9.02 27.74 -4.11
N LEU A 227 8.38 27.70 -5.30
CA LEU A 227 8.37 28.83 -6.21
C LEU A 227 7.61 30.04 -5.67
N ASN A 228 6.59 29.82 -4.85
CA ASN A 228 5.70 30.88 -4.36
C ASN A 228 6.12 31.42 -2.98
N THR A 229 7.27 30.97 -2.46
CA THR A 229 7.86 31.43 -1.21
C THR A 229 8.93 32.48 -1.48
#